data_f988904f3d88a474262b48de98ce389c
#
_entry.id   f988904f3d88a474262b48de98ce389c
#
_cell.length_a   1.000
_cell.length_b   1.000
_cell.length_c   1.000
_cell.angle_alpha   90.00
_cell.angle_beta   90.00
_cell.angle_gamma   90.00
#
_symmetry.space_group_name_H-M   'P 1'
#
loop_
_entity.id
_entity.type
_entity.pdbx_description
1 polymer ?
#
loop_
_entity_poly.entity_id
_entity_poly.type
_entity_poly.pdbx_seq_one_letter_code
_entity_poly.pdbx_strand_id
1 'polypeptide(L)'
;MIVRILTEGQYNLPGAFIDDLNALDNKLVGVVEIEDNGLFQKHLKDMLDLVRHKGTPVPADEILESDLVLPEPDITLKEAEELFIGEGLLPG
;
A
#
# COMPACT_ATOMS: atom_id res chain seq x y z
N MET A 1 5.65 8.61 -8.45
CA MET A 1 4.83 8.59 -7.22
C MET A 1 5.68 8.17 -6.04
N ILE A 2 5.66 8.93 -4.98
CA ILE A 2 6.40 8.61 -3.77
C ILE A 2 5.47 7.83 -2.83
N VAL A 3 5.83 6.58 -2.56
CA VAL A 3 5.06 5.69 -1.70
C VAL A 3 5.85 5.38 -0.45
N ARG A 4 5.27 5.65 0.71
CA ARG A 4 5.88 5.28 1.99
C ARG A 4 5.24 4.00 2.50
N ILE A 5 6.09 3.04 2.85
CA ILE A 5 5.66 1.85 3.59
C ILE A 5 6.07 2.08 5.05
N LEU A 6 5.10 2.10 5.95
CA LEU A 6 5.38 2.32 7.38
C LEU A 6 6.36 1.26 7.85
N THR A 7 7.33 1.66 8.66
CA THR A 7 8.45 0.87 9.17
C THR A 7 9.56 0.56 8.17
N GLU A 8 9.38 0.84 6.87
CA GLU A 8 10.42 0.55 5.87
C GLU A 8 11.03 1.79 5.22
N GLY A 9 10.22 2.80 4.93
CA GLY A 9 10.68 4.03 4.28
C GLY A 9 9.94 4.33 2.98
N GLN A 10 10.56 5.15 2.14
CA GLN A 10 9.95 5.63 0.91
C GLN A 10 10.53 4.96 -0.32
N TYR A 11 9.66 4.79 -1.33
CA TYR A 11 10.03 4.26 -2.64
C TYR A 11 9.47 5.18 -3.73
N ASN A 12 10.23 5.38 -4.80
CA ASN A 12 9.76 6.10 -5.97
C ASN A 12 9.23 5.06 -6.97
N LEU A 13 7.89 5.00 -7.12
CA LEU A 13 7.24 4.06 -8.02
C LEU A 13 6.99 4.71 -9.37
N PRO A 14 7.50 4.12 -10.48
CA PRO A 14 7.25 4.65 -11.82
C PRO A 14 5.76 4.69 -12.16
N GLY A 15 5.35 5.68 -12.94
CA GLY A 15 3.95 5.86 -13.34
C GLY A 15 3.33 4.66 -14.03
N ALA A 16 4.14 3.86 -14.72
CA ALA A 16 3.67 2.66 -15.40
C ALA A 16 3.03 1.63 -14.46
N PHE A 17 3.34 1.69 -13.16
CA PHE A 17 2.82 0.72 -12.16
C PHE A 17 1.69 1.27 -11.30
N ILE A 18 1.29 2.52 -11.51
CA ILE A 18 0.23 3.15 -10.68
C ILE A 18 -1.11 2.44 -10.88
N ASP A 19 -1.45 2.05 -12.10
CA ASP A 19 -2.71 1.32 -12.37
C ASP A 19 -2.72 -0.04 -11.68
N ASP A 20 -1.58 -0.74 -11.67
CA ASP A 20 -1.45 -2.02 -10.98
C ASP A 20 -1.61 -1.85 -9.48
N LEU A 21 -0.99 -0.81 -8.91
CA LEU A 21 -1.13 -0.51 -7.49
C LEU A 21 -2.56 -0.18 -7.12
N ASN A 22 -3.24 0.60 -7.95
CA ASN A 22 -4.64 0.98 -7.73
C ASN A 22 -5.56 -0.24 -7.79
N ALA A 23 -5.30 -1.18 -8.71
CA ALA A 23 -6.06 -2.41 -8.79
C ALA A 23 -5.91 -3.26 -7.53
N LEU A 24 -4.69 -3.36 -6.99
CA LEU A 24 -4.43 -4.08 -5.75
C LEU A 24 -5.09 -3.39 -4.54
N ASP A 25 -5.06 -2.06 -4.49
CA ASP A 25 -5.72 -1.29 -3.45
C ASP A 25 -7.23 -1.55 -3.45
N ASN A 26 -7.85 -1.55 -4.61
CA ASN A 26 -9.29 -1.83 -4.74
C ASN A 26 -9.64 -3.24 -4.28
N LYS A 27 -8.80 -4.24 -4.61
CA LYS A 27 -8.99 -5.61 -4.12
C LYS A 27 -8.86 -5.69 -2.61
N LEU A 28 -7.91 -4.96 -2.05
CA LEU A 28 -7.70 -4.96 -0.61
C LEU A 28 -8.89 -4.37 0.13
N VAL A 29 -9.46 -3.27 -0.36
CA VAL A 29 -10.67 -2.67 0.22
C VAL A 29 -11.81 -3.68 0.23
N GLY A 30 -12.04 -4.39 -0.88
CA GLY A 30 -13.09 -5.41 -0.97
C GLY A 30 -12.89 -6.55 0.02
N VAL A 31 -11.64 -6.97 0.22
CA VAL A 31 -11.31 -8.05 1.17
C VAL A 31 -11.51 -7.60 2.61
N VAL A 32 -11.19 -6.33 2.92
CA VAL A 32 -11.45 -5.78 4.26
C VAL A 32 -12.94 -5.77 4.56
N GLU A 33 -13.77 -5.43 3.57
CA GLU A 33 -15.23 -5.41 3.74
C GLU A 33 -15.82 -6.79 4.05
N ILE A 34 -15.26 -7.86 3.47
CA ILE A 34 -15.73 -9.23 3.75
C ILE A 34 -15.01 -9.87 4.93
N GLU A 35 -14.09 -9.16 5.55
CA GLU A 35 -13.36 -9.61 6.75
C GLU A 35 -12.60 -10.93 6.57
N ASP A 36 -12.08 -11.21 5.38
CA ASP A 36 -11.27 -12.40 5.11
C ASP A 36 -9.79 -12.11 5.40
N ASN A 37 -9.32 -12.54 6.57
CA ASN A 37 -7.96 -12.28 7.01
C ASN A 37 -6.89 -12.94 6.10
N GLY A 38 -7.16 -14.12 5.58
CA GLY A 38 -6.21 -14.82 4.69
C GLY A 38 -6.00 -14.06 3.39
N LEU A 39 -7.08 -13.64 2.74
CA LEU A 39 -7.02 -12.83 1.53
C LEU A 39 -6.45 -11.45 1.80
N PHE A 40 -6.77 -10.87 2.96
CA PHE A 40 -6.21 -9.59 3.36
C PHE A 40 -4.69 -9.65 3.40
N GLN A 41 -4.12 -10.63 4.08
CA GLN A 41 -2.67 -10.77 4.19
C GLN A 41 -2.02 -10.99 2.82
N LYS A 42 -2.65 -11.80 1.97
CA LYS A 42 -2.15 -12.07 0.61
C LYS A 42 -2.12 -10.80 -0.24
N HIS A 43 -3.24 -10.08 -0.29
CA HIS A 43 -3.31 -8.87 -1.12
C HIS A 43 -2.46 -7.73 -0.59
N LEU A 44 -2.35 -7.60 0.73
CA LEU A 44 -1.43 -6.62 1.32
C LEU A 44 0.01 -6.93 0.93
N LYS A 45 0.42 -8.20 1.03
CA LYS A 45 1.77 -8.61 0.64
C LYS A 45 2.02 -8.31 -0.83
N ASP A 46 1.07 -8.64 -1.71
CA ASP A 46 1.20 -8.37 -3.14
C ASP A 46 1.40 -6.89 -3.42
N MET A 47 0.65 -6.03 -2.73
CA MET A 47 0.76 -4.59 -2.90
C MET A 47 2.11 -4.05 -2.41
N LEU A 48 2.55 -4.49 -1.23
CA LEU A 48 3.85 -4.08 -0.69
C LEU A 48 4.99 -4.57 -1.58
N ASP A 49 4.91 -5.81 -2.07
CA ASP A 49 5.94 -6.39 -2.95
C ASP A 49 6.02 -5.65 -4.29
N LEU A 50 4.89 -5.19 -4.82
CA LEU A 50 4.88 -4.38 -6.04
C LEU A 50 5.73 -3.12 -5.83
N VAL A 51 5.51 -2.41 -4.73
CA VAL A 51 6.25 -1.18 -4.42
C VAL A 51 7.73 -1.47 -4.21
N ARG A 52 8.05 -2.53 -3.47
CA ARG A 52 9.44 -2.90 -3.19
C ARG A 52 10.23 -3.30 -4.44
N HIS A 53 9.59 -4.07 -5.35
CA HIS A 53 10.27 -4.61 -6.52
C HIS A 53 10.30 -3.65 -7.71
N LYS A 54 9.25 -2.86 -7.89
CA LYS A 54 9.13 -1.94 -9.02
C LYS A 54 9.51 -0.51 -8.67
N GLY A 55 9.49 -0.16 -7.39
CA GLY A 55 9.92 1.14 -6.91
C GLY A 55 11.42 1.18 -6.67
N THR A 56 11.96 2.38 -6.65
CA THR A 56 13.38 2.62 -6.30
C THR A 56 13.41 3.20 -4.88
N PRO A 57 14.18 2.60 -3.96
CA PRO A 57 14.31 3.14 -2.61
C PRO A 57 14.80 4.59 -2.61
N VAL A 58 14.13 5.44 -1.83
CA VAL A 58 14.56 6.82 -1.63
C VAL A 58 15.57 6.85 -0.49
N PRO A 59 16.72 7.51 -0.68
CA PRO A 59 17.71 7.62 0.40
C PRO A 59 17.12 8.21 1.68
N ALA A 60 17.53 7.72 2.83
CA ALA A 60 16.99 8.13 4.11
C ALA A 60 17.25 9.61 4.45
N ASP A 61 18.27 10.20 3.85
CA ASP A 61 18.62 11.62 4.04
C ASP A 61 17.84 12.56 3.12
N GLU A 62 17.06 12.04 2.18
CA GLU A 62 16.16 12.84 1.37
C GLU A 62 14.81 12.99 2.06
N ILE A 63 14.32 14.21 2.13
CA ILE A 63 13.00 14.50 2.73
C ILE A 63 12.02 14.77 1.58
N LEU A 64 11.22 13.76 1.25
CA LEU A 64 10.21 13.87 0.20
C LEU A 64 8.82 13.73 0.78
N GLU A 65 7.88 14.48 0.20
CA GLU A 65 6.48 14.32 0.56
C GLU A 65 5.94 13.03 -0.05
N SER A 66 5.26 12.21 0.74
CA SER A 66 4.68 10.96 0.27
C SER A 66 3.33 11.22 -0.41
N ASP A 67 3.16 10.67 -1.62
CA ASP A 67 1.88 10.72 -2.32
C ASP A 67 0.91 9.69 -1.76
N LEU A 68 1.44 8.61 -1.23
CA LEU A 68 0.67 7.51 -0.67
C LEU A 68 1.43 6.91 0.51
N VAL A 69 0.69 6.54 1.55
CA VAL A 69 1.25 5.83 2.72
C VAL A 69 0.58 4.47 2.82
N LEU A 70 1.38 3.40 2.80
CA LEU A 70 0.91 2.04 2.97
C LEU A 70 1.22 1.55 4.39
N PRO A 71 0.38 0.68 4.95
CA PRO A 71 0.60 0.15 6.29
C PRO A 71 1.81 -0.79 6.35
N GLU A 72 2.28 -1.06 7.56
CA GLU A 72 3.30 -2.07 7.81
C GLU A 72 2.79 -3.48 7.46
N PRO A 73 3.70 -4.42 7.11
CA PRO A 73 3.28 -5.76 6.66
C PRO A 73 2.59 -6.59 7.74
N ASP A 74 2.77 -6.26 9.00
CA ASP A 74 2.16 -6.97 10.13
C ASP A 74 0.89 -6.31 10.68
N ILE A 75 0.33 -5.36 9.95
CA ILE A 75 -0.94 -4.75 10.34
C ILE A 75 -2.04 -5.81 10.42
N THR A 76 -2.89 -5.72 11.42
CA THR A 76 -4.03 -6.64 11.55
C THR A 76 -5.20 -6.20 10.68
N LEU A 77 -6.08 -7.16 10.35
CA LEU A 77 -7.31 -6.86 9.61
C LEU A 77 -8.15 -5.79 10.32
N LYS A 78 -8.25 -5.90 11.64
CA LYS A 78 -9.01 -4.94 12.44
C LYS A 78 -8.45 -3.52 12.35
N GLU A 79 -7.13 -3.39 12.41
CA GLU A 79 -6.47 -2.09 12.25
C GLU A 79 -6.66 -1.55 10.83
N ALA A 80 -6.61 -2.44 9.83
CA ALA A 80 -6.80 -2.06 8.44
C ALA A 80 -8.21 -1.58 8.15
N GLU A 81 -9.22 -2.11 8.83
CA GLU A 81 -10.60 -1.66 8.68
C GLU A 81 -10.74 -0.16 8.90
N GLU A 82 -9.99 0.39 9.84
CA GLU A 82 -10.00 1.82 10.13
C GLU A 82 -9.34 2.65 9.02
N LEU A 83 -8.34 2.09 8.33
CA LEU A 83 -7.61 2.78 7.27
C LEU A 83 -8.30 2.70 5.91
N PHE A 84 -9.01 1.59 5.64
CA PHE A 84 -9.57 1.32 4.32
C PHE A 84 -11.08 1.55 4.21
N ILE A 85 -11.72 2.06 5.26
CA ILE A 85 -13.17 2.28 5.24
C ILE A 85 -13.54 3.25 4.11
N GLY A 86 -14.30 2.75 3.14
CA GLY A 86 -15.00 3.53 2.14
C GLY A 86 -14.21 4.02 0.94
N GLU A 87 -12.95 4.43 1.09
CA GLU A 87 -12.26 5.17 0.03
C GLU A 87 -11.01 4.53 -0.54
N GLY A 88 -10.42 3.53 0.16
CA GLY A 88 -9.11 3.03 -0.18
C GLY A 88 -8.01 4.02 0.19
N LEU A 89 -6.75 3.68 -0.14
CA LEU A 89 -5.60 4.51 0.18
C LEU A 89 -5.22 5.47 -0.95
N LEU A 90 -5.62 5.19 -2.17
CA LEU A 90 -5.36 6.05 -3.32
C LEU A 90 -6.52 7.01 -3.54
N PRO A 91 -6.25 8.31 -3.70
CA PRO A 91 -7.29 9.27 -3.98
C PRO A 91 -7.89 9.04 -5.37
N GLY A 92 -9.18 9.21 -5.49
CA GLY A 92 -9.92 9.17 -6.75
C GLY A 92 -10.69 7.93 -7.03
#